data_af34cfe090c8fa2828683fc1ee38161c
#
_entry.id   af34cfe090c8fa2828683fc1ee38161c
#
_cell.length_a   1.000
_cell.length_b   1.000
_cell.length_c   1.000
_cell.angle_alpha   90.00
_cell.angle_beta   90.00
_cell.angle_gamma   90.00
#
_symmetry.space_group_name_H-M   'P 1'
#
loop_
_entity.id
_entity.type
_entity.pdbx_description
1 polymer ?
#
loop_
_entity_poly.entity_id
_entity_poly.type
_entity_poly.pdbx_seq_one_letter_code
_entity_poly.pdbx_strand_id
1 'polypeptide(L)'
;RCNRQFLPIYFLNLHQVYFLLHSGHGLLTHRNLGKYSSIIIFDPVPAKMRDYCKISKELKSDGSNVAGVLCALSPEEKKKVEALVSSYVRPLSERDINKVISEPVGLIKSDAMLYCYEDWNPEQPVDARGMSDGTLRFIAIVVALLAVAPHSLLLIEEVDNGLHPSRAKELVDMLKDLSRQRQ
;
A
#
# COMPACT_ATOMS: atom_id res chain seq x y z
N ARG A 1 -27.30 11.99 14.22
CA ARG A 1 -26.92 12.67 12.95
C ARG A 1 -25.42 12.46 12.79
N CYS A 2 -25.03 11.47 11.98
CA CYS A 2 -23.63 11.16 11.68
C CYS A 2 -23.14 12.17 10.64
N ASN A 3 -22.25 13.04 11.05
CA ASN A 3 -21.63 14.03 10.17
C ASN A 3 -20.56 13.31 9.33
N ARG A 4 -20.90 12.91 8.10
CA ARG A 4 -19.95 12.34 7.14
C ARG A 4 -19.03 13.45 6.65
N GLN A 5 -17.86 13.59 7.25
CA GLN A 5 -16.82 14.46 6.74
C GLN A 5 -16.08 13.75 5.60
N PHE A 6 -16.23 14.30 4.39
CA PHE A 6 -15.49 13.85 3.22
C PHE A 6 -14.04 14.32 3.33
N LEU A 7 -13.10 13.42 3.09
CA LEU A 7 -11.69 13.78 2.95
C LEU A 7 -11.45 14.45 1.60
N PRO A 8 -10.87 15.66 1.55
CA PRO A 8 -10.45 16.24 0.30
C PRO A 8 -9.20 15.52 -0.24
N ILE A 9 -9.26 15.14 -1.51
CA ILE A 9 -8.12 14.70 -2.30
C ILE A 9 -7.57 15.92 -3.00
N TYR A 10 -6.30 16.25 -2.77
CA TYR A 10 -5.64 17.36 -3.41
C TYR A 10 -4.69 16.89 -4.49
N PHE A 11 -4.81 17.45 -5.69
CA PHE A 11 -3.86 17.28 -6.77
C PHE A 11 -2.93 18.51 -6.78
N LEU A 12 -1.66 18.29 -6.57
CA LEU A 12 -0.64 19.33 -6.69
C LEU A 12 0.21 19.05 -7.94
N ASN A 13 -0.13 19.78 -9.01
CA ASN A 13 0.60 19.92 -10.27
C ASN A 13 0.48 18.80 -11.32
N LEU A 14 0.40 19.23 -12.61
CA LEU A 14 0.15 18.41 -13.81
C LEU A 14 1.24 17.37 -14.17
N HIS A 15 2.37 17.36 -13.46
CA HIS A 15 3.48 16.43 -13.69
C HIS A 15 3.90 15.60 -12.45
N GLN A 16 3.30 15.86 -11.29
CA GLN A 16 3.51 15.06 -10.07
C GLN A 16 2.18 14.99 -9.32
N VAL A 17 1.57 13.81 -9.29
CA VAL A 17 0.34 13.56 -8.53
C VAL A 17 0.73 13.15 -7.13
N TYR A 18 0.54 14.06 -6.17
CA TYR A 18 0.66 13.75 -4.75
C TYR A 18 -0.72 13.42 -4.20
N PHE A 19 -0.90 12.22 -3.71
CA PHE A 19 -2.09 11.87 -2.95
C PHE A 19 -1.92 12.30 -1.50
N LEU A 20 -2.70 13.28 -1.11
CA LEU A 20 -2.80 13.72 0.28
C LEU A 20 -4.03 13.10 0.92
N LEU A 21 -3.84 12.17 1.82
CA LEU A 21 -4.91 11.65 2.66
C LEU A 21 -4.94 12.45 3.97
N HIS A 22 -5.93 13.34 4.07
CA HIS A 22 -6.12 14.20 5.24
C HIS A 22 -7.52 14.04 5.84
N SER A 23 -7.60 13.91 7.15
CA SER A 23 -8.82 13.84 7.94
C SER A 23 -9.41 15.21 8.31
N GLY A 24 -9.40 16.20 7.40
CA GLY A 24 -9.94 17.54 7.70
C GLY A 24 -10.10 18.45 6.49
N HIS A 25 -11.04 19.39 6.58
CA HIS A 25 -11.29 20.38 5.54
C HIS A 25 -10.20 21.45 5.54
N GLY A 26 -9.52 21.64 4.44
CA GLY A 26 -8.63 22.78 4.21
C GLY A 26 -7.41 22.48 3.33
N LEU A 27 -6.94 23.50 2.59
CA LEU A 27 -5.67 23.47 1.89
C LEU A 27 -4.52 23.16 2.87
N LEU A 28 -3.54 22.35 2.43
CA LEU A 28 -2.28 22.23 3.15
C LEU A 28 -1.58 23.58 3.20
N THR A 29 -1.68 24.20 4.32
CA THR A 29 -0.93 25.42 4.64
C THR A 29 0.10 25.08 5.71
N HIS A 30 1.16 25.88 5.83
CA HIS A 30 2.15 25.76 6.90
C HIS A 30 1.51 25.64 8.30
N ARG A 31 0.31 26.23 8.50
CA ARG A 31 -0.45 26.17 9.75
C ARG A 31 -1.07 24.79 10.04
N ASN A 32 -1.32 23.98 9.00
CA ASN A 32 -1.99 22.69 9.14
C ASN A 32 -1.00 21.53 9.28
N LEU A 33 0.26 21.69 8.87
CA LEU A 33 1.29 20.64 8.97
C LEU A 33 1.59 20.25 10.42
N GLY A 34 1.52 21.18 11.36
CA GLY A 34 1.73 20.93 12.80
C GLY A 34 0.66 20.04 13.47
N LYS A 35 -0.41 19.66 12.75
CA LYS A 35 -1.45 18.75 13.26
C LYS A 35 -1.12 17.28 13.07
N TYR A 36 -0.11 16.96 12.26
CA TYR A 36 0.30 15.58 11.99
C TYR A 36 1.40 15.14 12.92
N SER A 37 1.30 13.92 13.40
CA SER A 37 2.32 13.27 14.22
C SER A 37 3.59 12.97 13.42
N SER A 38 3.42 12.69 12.11
CA SER A 38 4.53 12.47 11.17
C SER A 38 4.11 12.79 9.74
N ILE A 39 5.09 13.08 8.89
CA ILE A 39 4.93 13.25 7.44
C ILE A 39 5.83 12.22 6.77
N ILE A 40 5.25 11.37 5.94
CA ILE A 40 5.94 10.28 5.26
C ILE A 40 5.80 10.49 3.77
N ILE A 41 6.92 10.56 3.06
CA ILE A 41 6.95 10.54 1.60
C ILE A 41 7.20 9.10 1.18
N PHE A 42 6.33 8.57 0.33
CA PHE A 42 6.36 7.18 -0.10
C PHE A 42 6.35 7.11 -1.63
N ASP A 43 7.43 6.60 -2.17
CA ASP A 43 7.63 6.36 -3.61
C ASP A 43 8.03 4.89 -3.81
N PRO A 44 7.07 3.97 -3.96
CA PRO A 44 7.38 2.56 -4.11
C PRO A 44 8.12 2.28 -5.41
N VAL A 45 9.26 1.60 -5.30
CA VAL A 45 10.12 1.20 -6.42
C VAL A 45 9.97 -0.31 -6.66
N PRO A 46 9.12 -0.76 -7.61
CA PRO A 46 8.83 -2.18 -7.85
C PRO A 46 10.09 -3.03 -8.07
N ALA A 47 11.08 -2.50 -8.76
CA ALA A 47 12.35 -3.21 -9.00
C ALA A 47 13.06 -3.63 -7.71
N LYS A 48 12.95 -2.84 -6.63
CA LYS A 48 13.54 -3.16 -5.31
C LYS A 48 12.68 -4.11 -4.48
N MET A 49 11.41 -4.28 -4.85
CA MET A 49 10.48 -5.18 -4.16
C MET A 49 10.56 -6.63 -4.64
N ARG A 50 11.30 -6.87 -5.74
CA ARG A 50 11.43 -8.20 -6.37
C ARG A 50 12.38 -9.12 -5.65
N ASP A 51 13.18 -8.59 -4.73
CA ASP A 51 14.18 -9.34 -3.98
C ASP A 51 13.72 -9.68 -2.56
N TYR A 52 14.45 -10.56 -1.91
CA TYR A 52 14.30 -10.84 -0.49
C TYR A 52 14.61 -9.58 0.32
N CYS A 53 13.84 -9.34 1.37
CA CYS A 53 14.08 -8.23 2.27
C CYS A 53 14.10 -8.70 3.72
N LYS A 54 14.82 -7.96 4.57
CA LYS A 54 14.86 -8.25 6.00
C LYS A 54 13.48 -8.02 6.65
N ILE A 55 13.11 -8.92 7.57
CA ILE A 55 11.95 -8.74 8.43
C ILE A 55 12.19 -7.52 9.33
N SER A 56 11.29 -6.54 9.27
CA SER A 56 11.41 -5.25 9.97
C SER A 56 10.02 -4.69 10.24
N LYS A 57 9.87 -4.01 11.37
CA LYS A 57 8.60 -3.33 11.72
C LYS A 57 8.42 -1.99 11.00
N GLU A 58 9.50 -1.37 10.56
CA GLU A 58 9.47 -0.07 9.90
C GLU A 58 9.44 -0.23 8.38
N LEU A 59 8.49 0.43 7.74
CA LEU A 59 8.35 0.46 6.28
C LEU A 59 9.34 1.49 5.70
N LYS A 60 10.12 1.07 4.71
CA LYS A 60 11.00 1.98 3.95
C LYS A 60 10.19 2.79 2.95
N SER A 61 10.62 4.02 2.70
CA SER A 61 9.95 4.96 1.78
C SER A 61 9.87 4.47 0.33
N ASP A 62 10.75 3.56 -0.09
CA ASP A 62 10.77 2.96 -1.42
C ASP A 62 9.99 1.63 -1.51
N GLY A 63 9.34 1.20 -0.44
CA GLY A 63 8.56 -0.04 -0.41
C GLY A 63 9.39 -1.33 -0.47
N SER A 64 10.73 -1.25 -0.53
CA SER A 64 11.60 -2.42 -0.76
C SER A 64 11.46 -3.52 0.29
N ASN A 65 10.92 -3.23 1.46
CA ASN A 65 10.77 -4.19 2.55
C ASN A 65 9.32 -4.51 2.93
N VAL A 66 8.38 -4.31 2.03
CA VAL A 66 6.95 -4.58 2.26
C VAL A 66 6.71 -6.02 2.75
N ALA A 67 7.37 -7.01 2.14
CA ALA A 67 7.27 -8.41 2.60
C ALA A 67 7.76 -8.57 4.05
N GLY A 68 8.85 -7.90 4.40
CA GLY A 68 9.42 -7.92 5.75
C GLY A 68 8.51 -7.30 6.79
N VAL A 69 7.83 -6.21 6.44
CA VAL A 69 6.86 -5.55 7.33
C VAL A 69 5.66 -6.46 7.60
N LEU A 70 5.11 -7.10 6.58
CA LEU A 70 4.02 -8.07 6.74
C LEU A 70 4.44 -9.26 7.60
N CYS A 71 5.65 -9.78 7.41
CA CYS A 71 6.19 -10.89 8.22
C CYS A 71 6.51 -10.51 9.66
N ALA A 72 6.67 -9.22 9.97
CA ALA A 72 6.92 -8.74 11.33
C ALA A 72 5.65 -8.59 12.20
N LEU A 73 4.46 -8.74 11.60
CA LEU A 73 3.18 -8.71 12.30
C LEU A 73 2.96 -10.01 13.09
N SER A 74 2.10 -9.94 14.11
CA SER A 74 1.59 -11.16 14.76
C SER A 74 0.82 -12.03 13.77
N PRO A 75 0.73 -13.36 13.98
CA PRO A 75 0.04 -14.24 13.03
C PRO A 75 -1.40 -13.82 12.72
N GLU A 76 -2.15 -13.37 13.73
CA GLU A 76 -3.52 -12.91 13.56
C GLU A 76 -3.59 -11.59 12.78
N GLU A 77 -2.73 -10.61 13.09
CA GLU A 77 -2.67 -9.34 12.38
C GLU A 77 -2.21 -9.54 10.93
N LYS A 78 -1.17 -10.35 10.72
CA LYS A 78 -0.67 -10.70 9.39
C LYS A 78 -1.79 -11.26 8.52
N LYS A 79 -2.54 -12.25 9.01
CA LYS A 79 -3.66 -12.84 8.28
C LYS A 79 -4.73 -11.80 7.90
N LYS A 80 -5.08 -10.90 8.83
CA LYS A 80 -6.05 -9.83 8.58
C LYS A 80 -5.55 -8.83 7.54
N VAL A 81 -4.29 -8.38 7.68
CA VAL A 81 -3.69 -7.41 6.76
C VAL A 81 -3.52 -8.01 5.37
N GLU A 82 -3.04 -9.25 5.24
CA GLU A 82 -2.90 -9.93 3.95
C GLU A 82 -4.25 -10.16 3.25
N ALA A 83 -5.30 -10.50 4.00
CA ALA A 83 -6.65 -10.60 3.45
C ALA A 83 -7.16 -9.24 2.94
N LEU A 84 -6.90 -8.17 3.68
CA LEU A 84 -7.28 -6.81 3.29
C LEU A 84 -6.48 -6.33 2.06
N VAL A 85 -5.16 -6.55 2.04
CA VAL A 85 -4.31 -6.28 0.87
C VAL A 85 -4.85 -7.01 -0.36
N SER A 86 -5.16 -8.31 -0.22
CA SER A 86 -5.69 -9.12 -1.32
C SER A 86 -7.00 -8.56 -1.87
N SER A 87 -7.91 -8.13 -0.99
CA SER A 87 -9.21 -7.57 -1.39
C SER A 87 -9.09 -6.26 -2.17
N TYR A 88 -8.09 -5.43 -1.86
CA TYR A 88 -7.85 -4.17 -2.55
C TYR A 88 -7.01 -4.32 -3.82
N VAL A 89 -6.09 -5.28 -3.85
CA VAL A 89 -5.23 -5.51 -5.03
C VAL A 89 -5.99 -6.21 -6.15
N ARG A 90 -6.92 -7.12 -5.80
CA ARG A 90 -7.69 -7.91 -6.76
C ARG A 90 -8.35 -7.09 -7.88
N PRO A 91 -9.14 -6.02 -7.61
CA PRO A 91 -9.77 -5.23 -8.66
C PRO A 91 -8.80 -4.34 -9.44
N LEU A 92 -7.61 -4.07 -8.92
CA LEU A 92 -6.62 -3.17 -9.52
C LEU A 92 -5.57 -3.91 -10.35
N SER A 93 -5.35 -5.21 -10.11
CA SER A 93 -4.36 -5.97 -10.85
C SER A 93 -4.87 -6.33 -12.26
N GLU A 94 -3.94 -6.40 -13.21
CA GLU A 94 -4.22 -6.89 -14.57
C GLU A 94 -4.39 -8.42 -14.63
N ARG A 95 -3.91 -9.10 -13.60
CA ARG A 95 -4.06 -10.54 -13.40
C ARG A 95 -5.11 -10.77 -12.32
N ASP A 96 -5.87 -11.83 -12.44
CA ASP A 96 -6.90 -12.23 -11.46
C ASP A 96 -6.24 -12.73 -10.17
N ILE A 97 -5.64 -11.80 -9.41
CA ILE A 97 -4.99 -12.10 -8.14
C ILE A 97 -6.06 -12.40 -7.11
N ASN A 98 -6.00 -13.61 -6.58
CA ASN A 98 -6.90 -14.08 -5.52
C ASN A 98 -6.37 -13.72 -4.13
N LYS A 99 -5.06 -13.92 -3.92
CA LYS A 99 -4.45 -13.79 -2.61
C LYS A 99 -3.04 -13.24 -2.70
N VAL A 100 -2.71 -12.34 -1.78
CA VAL A 100 -1.35 -11.83 -1.57
C VAL A 100 -0.90 -12.25 -0.18
N ILE A 101 0.29 -12.82 -0.07
CA ILE A 101 0.90 -13.20 1.20
C ILE A 101 2.39 -12.84 1.23
N SER A 102 2.95 -12.83 2.41
CA SER A 102 4.39 -12.73 2.64
C SER A 102 4.87 -13.95 3.41
N GLU A 103 6.01 -14.51 3.04
CA GLU A 103 6.56 -15.66 3.76
C GLU A 103 8.02 -15.42 4.17
N PRO A 104 8.38 -15.84 5.40
CA PRO A 104 9.77 -15.88 5.81
C PRO A 104 10.55 -16.89 4.98
N VAL A 105 11.72 -16.48 4.49
CA VAL A 105 12.56 -17.31 3.61
C VAL A 105 13.96 -17.50 4.19
N GLY A 106 14.65 -18.51 3.67
CA GLY A 106 15.99 -18.90 4.12
C GLY A 106 15.98 -19.78 5.37
N LEU A 107 17.13 -20.37 5.66
CA LEU A 107 17.30 -21.35 6.77
C LEU A 107 16.96 -20.74 8.13
N ILE A 108 17.41 -19.49 8.37
CA ILE A 108 17.17 -18.77 9.63
C ILE A 108 15.90 -17.92 9.63
N LYS A 109 15.16 -17.90 8.52
CA LYS A 109 13.89 -17.17 8.36
C LYS A 109 13.97 -15.69 8.76
N SER A 110 15.11 -15.03 8.49
CA SER A 110 15.33 -13.61 8.78
C SER A 110 14.94 -12.70 7.63
N ASP A 111 14.72 -13.25 6.47
CA ASP A 111 14.31 -12.56 5.26
C ASP A 111 12.86 -12.94 4.91
N ALA A 112 12.22 -12.13 4.08
CA ALA A 112 10.86 -12.32 3.64
C ALA A 112 10.73 -12.09 2.13
N MET A 113 9.73 -12.74 1.52
CA MET A 113 9.36 -12.60 0.12
C MET A 113 7.84 -12.45 0.00
N LEU A 114 7.39 -11.61 -0.95
CA LEU A 114 5.99 -11.54 -1.36
C LEU A 114 5.64 -12.64 -2.34
N TYR A 115 4.44 -13.16 -2.17
CA TYR A 115 3.82 -14.12 -3.10
C TYR A 115 2.39 -13.70 -3.41
N CYS A 116 1.91 -14.01 -4.61
CA CYS A 116 0.50 -13.94 -4.94
C CYS A 116 0.02 -15.27 -5.54
N TYR A 117 -1.27 -15.53 -5.38
CA TYR A 117 -1.98 -16.61 -6.04
C TYR A 117 -2.93 -16.01 -7.07
N GLU A 118 -2.98 -16.61 -8.24
CA GLU A 118 -3.84 -16.20 -9.35
C GLU A 118 -5.03 -17.17 -9.47
N ASP A 119 -6.22 -16.69 -9.86
CA ASP A 119 -7.44 -17.53 -9.93
C ASP A 119 -7.30 -18.70 -10.90
N TRP A 120 -6.50 -18.53 -11.98
CA TRP A 120 -6.26 -19.60 -12.96
C TRP A 120 -5.29 -20.69 -12.47
N ASN A 121 -4.48 -20.41 -11.45
CA ASN A 121 -3.55 -21.37 -10.84
C ASN A 121 -3.45 -21.16 -9.32
N PRO A 122 -4.50 -21.53 -8.57
CA PRO A 122 -4.60 -21.23 -7.14
C PRO A 122 -3.67 -22.06 -6.26
N GLU A 123 -3.02 -23.09 -6.80
CA GLU A 123 -2.13 -23.97 -6.04
C GLU A 123 -0.65 -23.57 -6.15
N GLN A 124 -0.28 -22.78 -7.16
CA GLN A 124 1.10 -22.35 -7.37
C GLN A 124 1.25 -20.83 -7.15
N PRO A 125 1.93 -20.44 -6.08
CA PRO A 125 2.20 -19.02 -5.85
C PRO A 125 3.24 -18.49 -6.84
N VAL A 126 3.03 -17.25 -7.28
CA VAL A 126 3.99 -16.46 -8.04
C VAL A 126 4.70 -15.54 -7.05
N ASP A 127 6.03 -15.55 -7.02
CA ASP A 127 6.79 -14.62 -6.17
C ASP A 127 6.85 -13.21 -6.79
N ALA A 128 7.37 -12.26 -6.02
CA ALA A 128 7.44 -10.84 -6.44
C ALA A 128 8.16 -10.62 -7.77
N ARG A 129 9.07 -11.52 -8.18
CA ARG A 129 9.79 -11.44 -9.46
C ARG A 129 8.86 -11.64 -10.66
N GLY A 130 7.81 -12.43 -10.50
CA GLY A 130 6.79 -12.69 -11.53
C GLY A 130 5.64 -11.72 -11.54
N MET A 131 5.51 -10.81 -10.56
CA MET A 131 4.44 -9.82 -10.50
C MET A 131 4.70 -8.63 -11.43
N SER A 132 3.65 -7.96 -11.92
CA SER A 132 3.79 -6.69 -12.66
C SER A 132 4.23 -5.55 -11.73
N ASP A 133 4.85 -4.50 -12.30
CA ASP A 133 5.24 -3.30 -11.55
C ASP A 133 4.01 -2.64 -10.91
N GLY A 134 2.91 -2.55 -11.63
CA GLY A 134 1.65 -2.01 -11.11
C GLY A 134 1.15 -2.80 -9.90
N THR A 135 1.15 -4.13 -9.97
CA THR A 135 0.75 -4.99 -8.85
C THR A 135 1.62 -4.76 -7.61
N LEU A 136 2.95 -4.75 -7.77
CA LEU A 136 3.87 -4.50 -6.66
C LEU A 136 3.66 -3.11 -6.06
N ARG A 137 3.48 -2.09 -6.88
CA ARG A 137 3.21 -0.72 -6.44
C ARG A 137 1.92 -0.64 -5.63
N PHE A 138 0.84 -1.29 -6.07
CA PHE A 138 -0.43 -1.30 -5.32
C PHE A 138 -0.32 -2.02 -3.99
N ILE A 139 0.34 -3.18 -3.96
CA ILE A 139 0.61 -3.87 -2.70
C ILE A 139 1.35 -2.94 -1.74
N ALA A 140 2.38 -2.24 -2.21
CA ALA A 140 3.16 -1.32 -1.40
C ALA A 140 2.32 -0.15 -0.85
N ILE A 141 1.48 0.47 -1.70
CA ILE A 141 0.60 1.56 -1.32
C ILE A 141 -0.41 1.10 -0.26
N VAL A 142 -1.06 -0.04 -0.45
CA VAL A 142 -2.02 -0.58 0.52
C VAL A 142 -1.34 -0.88 1.85
N VAL A 143 -0.16 -1.53 1.82
CA VAL A 143 0.60 -1.82 3.05
C VAL A 143 1.06 -0.53 3.73
N ALA A 144 1.52 0.48 2.98
CA ALA A 144 1.90 1.78 3.55
C ALA A 144 0.72 2.44 4.28
N LEU A 145 -0.46 2.46 3.64
CA LEU A 145 -1.68 3.00 4.25
C LEU A 145 -2.08 2.25 5.53
N LEU A 146 -1.84 0.95 5.60
CA LEU A 146 -2.13 0.13 6.77
C LEU A 146 -1.05 0.23 7.87
N ALA A 147 0.20 0.50 7.50
CA ALA A 147 1.34 0.56 8.42
C ALA A 147 1.54 1.94 9.07
N VAL A 148 1.10 3.01 8.39
CA VAL A 148 1.27 4.40 8.88
C VAL A 148 0.48 4.61 10.17
N ALA A 149 1.11 5.27 11.15
CA ALA A 149 0.48 5.59 12.43
C ALA A 149 -0.74 6.53 12.25
N PRO A 150 -1.76 6.45 13.13
CA PRO A 150 -2.88 7.39 13.13
C PRO A 150 -2.37 8.84 13.20
N HIS A 151 -3.10 9.76 12.58
CA HIS A 151 -2.75 11.19 12.49
C HIS A 151 -1.44 11.49 11.74
N SER A 152 -0.95 10.57 10.92
CA SER A 152 0.18 10.81 10.01
C SER A 152 -0.30 11.29 8.65
N LEU A 153 0.57 12.00 7.95
CA LEU A 153 0.38 12.43 6.57
C LEU A 153 1.23 11.54 5.66
N LEU A 154 0.57 10.79 4.78
CA LEU A 154 1.25 9.98 3.77
C LEU A 154 1.14 10.70 2.42
N LEU A 155 2.29 11.04 1.86
CA LEU A 155 2.44 11.60 0.51
C LEU A 155 2.92 10.48 -0.41
N ILE A 156 2.13 10.14 -1.43
CA ILE A 156 2.47 9.08 -2.38
C ILE A 156 2.79 9.75 -3.72
N GLU A 157 3.98 9.48 -4.24
CA GLU A 157 4.41 9.95 -5.56
C GLU A 157 3.92 9.01 -6.65
N GLU A 158 3.53 9.57 -7.80
CA GLU A 158 3.12 8.83 -9.02
C GLU A 158 2.16 7.66 -8.73
N VAL A 159 1.12 7.92 -7.93
CA VAL A 159 0.17 6.91 -7.43
C VAL A 159 -0.50 6.10 -8.55
N ASP A 160 -0.65 6.69 -9.72
CA ASP A 160 -1.26 6.11 -10.92
C ASP A 160 -0.24 5.43 -11.87
N ASN A 161 1.05 5.50 -11.57
CA ASN A 161 2.08 4.88 -12.40
C ASN A 161 1.93 3.35 -12.42
N GLY A 162 1.85 2.79 -13.63
CA GLY A 162 1.61 1.36 -13.85
C GLY A 162 0.14 0.96 -13.74
N LEU A 163 -0.79 1.93 -13.61
CA LEU A 163 -2.23 1.68 -13.60
C LEU A 163 -2.85 1.97 -14.98
N HIS A 164 -3.66 1.04 -15.46
CA HIS A 164 -4.48 1.33 -16.64
C HIS A 164 -5.50 2.45 -16.32
N PRO A 165 -5.68 3.47 -17.18
CA PRO A 165 -6.55 4.63 -16.89
C PRO A 165 -7.97 4.28 -16.45
N SER A 166 -8.55 3.17 -16.95
CA SER A 166 -9.88 2.71 -16.56
C SER A 166 -10.00 2.34 -15.06
N ARG A 167 -8.89 2.09 -14.39
CA ARG A 167 -8.84 1.68 -12.97
C ARG A 167 -8.51 2.82 -12.01
N ALA A 168 -8.32 4.03 -12.54
CA ALA A 168 -8.00 5.20 -11.71
C ALA A 168 -9.13 5.51 -10.69
N LYS A 169 -10.38 5.25 -11.07
CA LYS A 169 -11.53 5.43 -10.18
C LYS A 169 -11.49 4.44 -9.01
N GLU A 170 -11.25 3.16 -9.29
CA GLU A 170 -11.14 2.11 -8.28
C GLU A 170 -10.01 2.40 -7.29
N LEU A 171 -8.87 2.88 -7.80
CA LEU A 171 -7.76 3.31 -6.95
C LEU A 171 -8.20 4.43 -6.00
N VAL A 172 -8.83 5.48 -6.52
CA VAL A 172 -9.31 6.61 -5.70
C VAL A 172 -10.32 6.16 -4.65
N ASP A 173 -11.25 5.29 -5.02
CA ASP A 173 -12.27 4.77 -4.11
C ASP A 173 -11.62 3.89 -3.01
N MET A 174 -10.66 3.04 -3.38
CA MET A 174 -9.85 2.27 -2.42
C MET A 174 -9.11 3.18 -1.41
N LEU A 175 -8.43 4.22 -1.91
CA LEU A 175 -7.69 5.16 -1.05
C LEU A 175 -8.62 5.87 -0.06
N LYS A 176 -9.84 6.24 -0.50
CA LYS A 176 -10.87 6.84 0.37
C LYS A 176 -11.35 5.86 1.43
N ASP A 177 -11.61 4.62 1.06
CA ASP A 177 -12.11 3.60 1.99
C ASP A 177 -11.08 3.26 3.06
N LEU A 178 -9.82 3.04 2.66
CA LEU A 178 -8.72 2.79 3.59
C LEU A 178 -8.51 3.97 4.56
N SER A 179 -8.58 5.20 4.07
CA SER A 179 -8.43 6.37 4.92
C SER A 179 -9.54 6.53 5.95
N ARG A 180 -10.79 6.11 5.62
CA ARG A 180 -11.95 6.16 6.54
C ARG A 180 -11.90 5.09 7.62
N GLN A 181 -11.33 3.93 7.33
CA GLN A 181 -11.26 2.82 8.29
C GLN A 181 -10.23 3.08 9.41
N ARG A 182 -9.35 4.06 9.25
CA ARG A 182 -8.26 4.38 10.19
C ARG A 182 -8.47 5.67 10.99
N GLN A 183 -9.63 6.27 10.89
CA GLN A 183 -10.09 7.37 11.74
C GLN A 183 -10.80 6.83 12.98
#